data_ad485c9bf1a29096ebdc50a114880c7a
#
_entry.id   ad485c9bf1a29096ebdc50a114880c7a
#
_cell.length_a   1.000
_cell.length_b   1.000
_cell.length_c   1.000
_cell.angle_alpha   90.00
_cell.angle_beta   90.00
_cell.angle_gamma   90.00
#
_symmetry.space_group_name_H-M   'P 1'
#
loop_
_entity.id
_entity.type
_entity.pdbx_description
1 polymer ?
#
loop_
_entity_poly.entity_id
_entity_poly.type
_entity_poly.pdbx_seq_one_letter_code
_entity_poly.pdbx_strand_id
1 'polypeptide(L)'
;MYFIQNSFPKNGLFQGKAWRTTPYPVVLSKKTSKQIHELGNYLLHYLRSCNTIYHQSIGGKAPDWIARYLDAGKSNTILEQGRHKAFRNAIPRVIRPDIILGDEEFAITELDSVPGGIGLTAWLNKTYSSLGDNVIGGAMGMVEGFSSILPKGGDILISEEASDYLPEMEWLIDEIKSSDINKNYDILSAETYKIRDRDIYRFYELFDLNNIPPADDIFNHAANNKINLTAPHKAYLEEKMWSALLHSRALRRNWINLMRQSYLERLQSYFPYTWIMDPSPVPHYAELPGLGINNWNQLSDFTKTQRELVLKISGFSELAWGSRSVKIGHDLSSNHWKGSVETAISDFPNQPWILQKYKKGRAFVHPYWSEEENKTISIKVRARLCPYYFVSSSNESISDVKLGGILATLVPADKKIIHGMSEAIMAPCIEKK
;
A
#
# COMPACT_ATOMS: atom_id res chain seq x y z
N MET A 1 21.53 -1.83 21.53
CA MET A 1 21.90 -2.56 20.30
C MET A 1 22.08 -4.07 20.52
N TYR A 2 22.91 -4.50 21.44
CA TYR A 2 23.14 -5.93 21.71
C TYR A 2 21.83 -6.75 21.88
N PHE A 3 20.85 -6.24 22.62
CA PHE A 3 19.55 -6.89 22.76
C PHE A 3 18.80 -7.00 21.42
N ILE A 4 18.76 -5.92 20.62
CA ILE A 4 18.06 -5.91 19.33
C ILE A 4 18.66 -6.93 18.37
N GLN A 5 20.00 -6.98 18.29
CA GLN A 5 20.72 -7.93 17.43
C GLN A 5 20.50 -9.38 17.87
N ASN A 6 20.51 -9.65 19.17
CA ASN A 6 20.31 -11.01 19.70
C ASN A 6 18.85 -11.47 19.64
N SER A 7 17.88 -10.55 19.56
CA SER A 7 16.46 -10.88 19.40
C SER A 7 16.09 -11.15 17.93
N PHE A 8 17.02 -10.89 16.99
CA PHE A 8 16.74 -11.13 15.57
C PHE A 8 16.57 -12.63 15.29
N PRO A 9 15.50 -13.03 14.57
CA PRO A 9 15.26 -14.43 14.27
C PRO A 9 16.41 -15.06 13.50
N LYS A 10 16.77 -16.31 13.84
CA LYS A 10 17.89 -17.03 13.21
C LYS A 10 17.74 -17.19 11.69
N ASN A 11 16.51 -17.34 11.23
CA ASN A 11 16.17 -17.49 9.80
C ASN A 11 15.98 -16.14 9.09
N GLY A 12 16.21 -15.00 9.80
CA GLY A 12 15.91 -13.68 9.28
C GLY A 12 14.42 -13.35 9.26
N LEU A 13 14.07 -12.19 8.71
CA LEU A 13 12.69 -11.73 8.48
C LEU A 13 12.44 -11.42 7.01
N PHE A 14 13.48 -11.29 6.21
CA PHE A 14 13.43 -11.13 4.77
C PHE A 14 14.47 -12.03 4.11
N GLN A 15 14.10 -12.73 3.08
CA GLN A 15 15.01 -13.51 2.29
C GLN A 15 15.85 -12.60 1.39
N GLY A 16 17.17 -12.67 1.48
CA GLY A 16 18.09 -11.94 0.60
C GLY A 16 18.13 -10.42 0.74
N LYS A 17 17.41 -9.82 1.73
CA LYS A 17 17.39 -8.37 1.96
C LYS A 17 18.10 -8.00 3.26
N ALA A 18 19.22 -7.28 3.15
CA ALA A 18 19.89 -6.65 4.28
C ALA A 18 19.30 -5.26 4.53
N TRP A 19 19.07 -4.92 5.80
CA TRP A 19 18.67 -3.60 6.27
C TRP A 19 19.38 -3.29 7.60
N ARG A 20 19.44 -2.00 7.93
CA ARG A 20 20.16 -1.53 9.12
C ARG A 20 19.23 -1.44 10.31
N THR A 21 19.73 -1.84 11.47
CA THR A 21 19.04 -1.63 12.76
C THR A 21 19.37 -0.27 13.34
N THR A 22 18.54 0.21 14.27
CA THR A 22 18.74 1.47 14.99
C THR A 22 18.53 1.25 16.48
N PRO A 23 19.24 1.98 17.38
CA PRO A 23 18.98 1.89 18.82
C PRO A 23 17.68 2.58 19.26
N TYR A 24 17.07 3.41 18.41
CA TYR A 24 15.91 4.23 18.78
C TYR A 24 14.79 4.16 17.76
N PRO A 25 13.52 4.15 18.23
CA PRO A 25 12.36 4.29 17.35
C PRO A 25 12.30 5.69 16.71
N VAL A 26 11.51 5.81 15.65
CA VAL A 26 11.20 7.12 15.05
C VAL A 26 10.16 7.86 15.89
N VAL A 27 10.47 9.10 16.27
CA VAL A 27 9.58 9.94 17.10
C VAL A 27 8.65 10.75 16.20
N LEU A 28 7.34 10.52 16.34
CA LEU A 28 6.30 11.28 15.67
C LEU A 28 5.75 12.39 16.60
N SER A 29 5.36 13.52 16.03
CA SER A 29 4.64 14.55 16.79
C SER A 29 3.27 14.03 17.22
N LYS A 30 2.72 14.54 18.32
CA LYS A 30 1.35 14.22 18.78
C LYS A 30 0.31 14.47 17.68
N LYS A 31 0.47 15.57 16.90
CA LYS A 31 -0.39 15.87 15.75
C LYS A 31 -0.33 14.74 14.70
N THR A 32 0.86 14.36 14.26
CA THR A 32 1.06 13.31 13.24
C THR A 32 0.55 11.96 13.74
N SER A 33 0.86 11.58 14.98
CA SER A 33 0.39 10.35 15.60
C SER A 33 -1.14 10.29 15.60
N LYS A 34 -1.81 11.34 16.08
CA LYS A 34 -3.27 11.45 16.08
C LYS A 34 -3.86 11.31 14.67
N GLN A 35 -3.29 12.02 13.69
CA GLN A 35 -3.74 11.96 12.30
C GLN A 35 -3.62 10.53 11.73
N ILE A 36 -2.53 9.81 12.03
CA ILE A 36 -2.35 8.43 11.60
C ILE A 36 -3.36 7.50 12.30
N HIS A 37 -3.65 7.69 13.59
CA HIS A 37 -4.69 6.90 14.26
C HIS A 37 -6.07 7.09 13.61
N GLU A 38 -6.44 8.32 13.27
CA GLU A 38 -7.73 8.63 12.63
C GLU A 38 -7.79 8.16 11.17
N LEU A 39 -6.64 8.06 10.49
CA LEU A 39 -6.54 7.77 9.07
C LEU A 39 -7.18 6.42 8.69
N GLY A 40 -7.10 5.41 9.55
CA GLY A 40 -7.67 4.09 9.28
C GLY A 40 -9.17 4.15 8.94
N ASN A 41 -9.93 4.95 9.68
CA ASN A 41 -11.35 5.15 9.40
C ASN A 41 -11.59 5.88 8.07
N TYR A 42 -10.79 6.89 7.75
CA TYR A 42 -10.89 7.58 6.46
C TYR A 42 -10.60 6.63 5.29
N LEU A 43 -9.57 5.78 5.42
CA LEU A 43 -9.20 4.82 4.38
C LEU A 43 -10.24 3.70 4.22
N LEU A 44 -10.86 3.23 5.31
CA LEU A 44 -11.97 2.28 5.23
C LEU A 44 -13.14 2.84 4.41
N HIS A 45 -13.57 4.07 4.74
CA HIS A 45 -14.65 4.74 3.99
C HIS A 45 -14.25 5.00 2.53
N TYR A 46 -12.98 5.35 2.28
CA TYR A 46 -12.45 5.54 0.94
C TYR A 46 -12.55 4.27 0.10
N LEU A 47 -12.03 3.13 0.59
CA LEU A 47 -12.05 1.86 -0.13
C LEU A 47 -13.50 1.38 -0.39
N ARG A 48 -14.39 1.54 0.58
CA ARG A 48 -15.83 1.24 0.39
C ARG A 48 -16.45 2.13 -0.70
N SER A 49 -16.08 3.40 -0.72
CA SER A 49 -16.56 4.35 -1.74
C SER A 49 -15.98 4.03 -3.11
N CYS A 50 -14.69 3.70 -3.22
CA CYS A 50 -14.06 3.21 -4.45
C CYS A 50 -14.81 2.00 -5.01
N ASN A 51 -15.05 0.99 -4.16
CA ASN A 51 -15.81 -0.19 -4.53
C ASN A 51 -17.23 0.16 -5.03
N THR A 52 -17.92 1.06 -4.34
CA THR A 52 -19.29 1.47 -4.70
C THR A 52 -19.30 2.25 -6.01
N ILE A 53 -18.39 3.22 -6.20
CA ILE A 53 -18.30 4.02 -7.44
C ILE A 53 -18.02 3.12 -8.64
N TYR A 54 -17.10 2.15 -8.51
CA TYR A 54 -16.82 1.18 -9.56
C TYR A 54 -18.07 0.42 -9.99
N HIS A 55 -18.82 -0.13 -9.03
CA HIS A 55 -20.04 -0.85 -9.32
C HIS A 55 -21.18 0.06 -9.84
N GLN A 56 -21.22 1.32 -9.41
CA GLN A 56 -22.14 2.31 -9.97
C GLN A 56 -21.80 2.63 -11.43
N SER A 57 -20.52 2.69 -11.78
CA SER A 57 -20.04 2.91 -13.14
C SER A 57 -20.47 1.76 -14.07
N ILE A 58 -20.28 0.51 -13.65
CA ILE A 58 -20.77 -0.66 -14.40
C ILE A 58 -22.29 -0.64 -14.55
N GLY A 59 -23.03 -0.23 -13.51
CA GLY A 59 -24.48 -0.20 -13.48
C GLY A 59 -25.12 1.05 -14.07
N GLY A 60 -24.37 1.93 -14.75
CA GLY A 60 -24.85 3.16 -15.37
C GLY A 60 -25.29 4.27 -14.39
N LYS A 61 -24.95 4.16 -13.10
CA LYS A 61 -25.26 5.16 -12.04
C LYS A 61 -24.12 6.14 -11.78
N ALA A 62 -22.96 5.91 -12.36
CA ALA A 62 -21.81 6.78 -12.41
C ALA A 62 -21.23 6.74 -13.83
N PRO A 63 -20.37 7.68 -14.24
CA PRO A 63 -19.77 7.69 -15.57
C PRO A 63 -19.08 6.35 -15.92
N ASP A 64 -19.35 5.82 -17.12
CA ASP A 64 -18.88 4.51 -17.59
C ASP A 64 -17.37 4.43 -17.76
N TRP A 65 -16.72 5.56 -18.08
CA TRP A 65 -15.29 5.64 -18.27
C TRP A 65 -14.48 5.24 -17.02
N ILE A 66 -15.09 5.35 -15.81
CA ILE A 66 -14.40 4.98 -14.55
C ILE A 66 -14.09 3.48 -14.57
N ALA A 67 -15.11 2.64 -14.79
CA ALA A 67 -14.90 1.20 -14.87
C ALA A 67 -13.99 0.84 -16.06
N ARG A 68 -14.21 1.45 -17.23
CA ARG A 68 -13.39 1.21 -18.42
C ARG A 68 -11.90 1.46 -18.18
N TYR A 69 -11.51 2.52 -17.46
CA TYR A 69 -10.11 2.80 -17.14
C TYR A 69 -9.55 1.83 -16.10
N LEU A 70 -10.35 1.53 -15.08
CA LEU A 70 -9.94 0.59 -14.01
C LEU A 70 -9.86 -0.86 -14.51
N ASP A 71 -10.53 -1.19 -15.60
CA ASP A 71 -10.55 -2.51 -16.23
C ASP A 71 -9.47 -2.68 -17.32
N ALA A 72 -8.86 -1.57 -17.75
CA ALA A 72 -7.88 -1.61 -18.84
C ALA A 72 -6.74 -2.61 -18.56
N GLY A 73 -6.41 -3.41 -19.56
CA GLY A 73 -5.35 -4.43 -19.51
C GLY A 73 -5.67 -5.68 -18.70
N LYS A 74 -6.89 -5.81 -18.16
CA LYS A 74 -7.29 -6.96 -17.35
C LYS A 74 -8.06 -8.01 -18.16
N SER A 75 -7.83 -9.28 -17.85
CA SER A 75 -8.55 -10.39 -18.48
C SER A 75 -10.03 -10.42 -18.06
N ASN A 76 -10.90 -10.98 -18.92
CA ASN A 76 -12.31 -11.14 -18.60
C ASN A 76 -12.52 -11.92 -17.29
N THR A 77 -11.72 -12.93 -17.03
CA THR A 77 -11.80 -13.75 -15.82
C THR A 77 -11.64 -12.88 -14.57
N ILE A 78 -10.58 -12.05 -14.50
CA ILE A 78 -10.36 -11.19 -13.33
C ILE A 78 -11.44 -10.10 -13.17
N LEU A 79 -11.98 -9.61 -14.28
CA LEU A 79 -13.09 -8.67 -14.26
C LEU A 79 -14.37 -9.31 -13.71
N GLU A 80 -14.70 -10.53 -14.16
CA GLU A 80 -15.86 -11.29 -13.68
C GLU A 80 -15.72 -11.63 -12.19
N GLN A 81 -14.53 -12.08 -11.77
CA GLN A 81 -14.23 -12.33 -10.36
C GLN A 81 -14.42 -11.08 -9.51
N GLY A 82 -13.87 -9.93 -9.92
CA GLY A 82 -13.99 -8.66 -9.19
C GLY A 82 -15.43 -8.15 -9.10
N ARG A 83 -16.29 -8.50 -10.06
CA ARG A 83 -17.69 -8.09 -10.15
C ARG A 83 -18.67 -9.08 -9.51
N HIS A 84 -18.19 -10.26 -9.13
CA HIS A 84 -19.04 -11.33 -8.64
C HIS A 84 -19.86 -10.92 -7.40
N LYS A 85 -21.15 -11.28 -7.39
CA LYS A 85 -22.14 -10.86 -6.36
C LYS A 85 -21.74 -11.26 -4.93
N ALA A 86 -21.10 -12.42 -4.75
CA ALA A 86 -20.66 -12.90 -3.44
C ALA A 86 -19.65 -11.96 -2.78
N PHE A 87 -18.85 -11.25 -3.59
CA PHE A 87 -17.84 -10.31 -3.09
C PHE A 87 -18.27 -8.85 -3.20
N ARG A 88 -19.57 -8.56 -3.47
CA ARG A 88 -20.06 -7.20 -3.74
C ARG A 88 -19.53 -6.15 -2.76
N ASN A 89 -19.56 -6.45 -1.48
CA ASN A 89 -19.17 -5.54 -0.41
C ASN A 89 -17.77 -5.85 0.17
N ALA A 90 -17.09 -6.90 -0.33
CA ALA A 90 -15.77 -7.27 0.16
C ALA A 90 -14.74 -6.19 -0.18
N ILE A 91 -13.89 -5.87 0.78
CA ILE A 91 -12.73 -5.00 0.66
C ILE A 91 -11.51 -5.68 1.30
N PRO A 92 -10.29 -5.26 1.00
CA PRO A 92 -9.11 -5.75 1.71
C PRO A 92 -9.23 -5.53 3.22
N ARG A 93 -8.82 -6.52 4.01
CA ARG A 93 -8.85 -6.43 5.49
C ARG A 93 -7.54 -5.94 6.09
N VAL A 94 -6.50 -5.84 5.29
CA VAL A 94 -5.27 -5.12 5.63
C VAL A 94 -5.19 -3.91 4.72
N ILE A 95 -4.97 -2.73 5.30
CA ILE A 95 -4.80 -1.48 4.57
C ILE A 95 -3.48 -0.87 5.00
N ARG A 96 -2.55 -0.70 4.05
CA ARG A 96 -1.27 -0.05 4.31
C ARG A 96 -1.07 1.12 3.36
N PRO A 97 -1.20 2.35 3.82
CA PRO A 97 -0.75 3.50 3.05
C PRO A 97 0.77 3.66 3.14
N ASP A 98 1.39 4.04 2.04
CA ASP A 98 2.77 4.53 2.01
C ASP A 98 2.75 6.04 2.21
N ILE A 99 3.27 6.49 3.35
CA ILE A 99 3.22 7.88 3.79
C ILE A 99 4.61 8.51 3.72
N ILE A 100 4.75 9.59 2.98
CA ILE A 100 5.95 10.45 3.02
C ILE A 100 5.78 11.50 4.11
N LEU A 101 6.68 11.51 5.07
CA LEU A 101 6.66 12.45 6.19
C LEU A 101 7.21 13.80 5.74
N GLY A 102 6.35 14.82 5.62
CA GLY A 102 6.71 16.20 5.31
C GLY A 102 7.10 17.02 6.55
N ASP A 103 7.31 18.33 6.38
CA ASP A 103 7.65 19.23 7.49
C ASP A 103 6.46 19.45 8.44
N GLU A 104 5.29 19.77 7.89
CA GLU A 104 4.08 20.04 8.68
C GLU A 104 3.00 18.97 8.50
N GLU A 105 2.92 18.39 7.32
CA GLU A 105 1.93 17.41 6.92
C GLU A 105 2.59 16.20 6.27
N PHE A 106 1.89 15.12 6.22
CA PHE A 106 2.33 13.93 5.48
C PHE A 106 1.55 13.78 4.15
N ALA A 107 2.08 12.99 3.24
CA ALA A 107 1.44 12.67 1.98
C ALA A 107 1.32 11.16 1.78
N ILE A 108 0.13 10.68 1.38
CA ILE A 108 -0.11 9.29 1.00
C ILE A 108 0.20 9.14 -0.48
N THR A 109 1.21 8.36 -0.80
CA THR A 109 1.65 8.16 -2.19
C THR A 109 1.08 6.91 -2.83
N GLU A 110 0.66 5.94 -2.01
CA GLU A 110 0.15 4.64 -2.46
C GLU A 110 -0.70 3.99 -1.36
N LEU A 111 -1.62 3.10 -1.73
CA LEU A 111 -2.28 2.15 -0.84
C LEU A 111 -1.95 0.74 -1.29
N ASP A 112 -1.63 -0.11 -0.35
CA ASP A 112 -1.36 -1.52 -0.57
C ASP A 112 -2.40 -2.38 0.18
N SER A 113 -2.93 -3.38 -0.50
CA SER A 113 -3.96 -4.29 0.00
C SER A 113 -3.41 -5.66 0.40
N VAL A 114 -2.18 -5.97 -0.04
CA VAL A 114 -1.46 -7.22 0.25
C VAL A 114 -0.02 -6.89 0.67
N PRO A 115 0.13 -6.10 1.74
CA PRO A 115 1.42 -5.53 2.08
C PRO A 115 2.38 -6.53 2.70
N GLY A 116 3.64 -6.51 2.26
CA GLY A 116 4.75 -7.06 3.01
C GLY A 116 5.14 -6.20 4.21
N GLY A 117 5.96 -6.74 5.11
CA GLY A 117 6.46 -6.05 6.30
C GLY A 117 5.57 -6.22 7.55
N ILE A 118 4.56 -7.07 7.51
CA ILE A 118 3.66 -7.32 8.65
C ILE A 118 4.43 -7.97 9.80
N GLY A 119 5.14 -9.07 9.54
CA GLY A 119 5.92 -9.77 10.55
C GLY A 119 7.13 -8.97 11.02
N LEU A 120 7.81 -8.26 10.11
CA LEU A 120 8.89 -7.34 10.48
C LEU A 120 8.41 -6.26 11.44
N THR A 121 7.27 -5.63 11.15
CA THR A 121 6.70 -4.58 12.02
C THR A 121 6.29 -5.16 13.37
N ALA A 122 5.74 -6.38 13.39
CA ALA A 122 5.39 -7.07 14.62
C ALA A 122 6.64 -7.36 15.48
N TRP A 123 7.72 -7.85 14.87
CA TRP A 123 8.99 -8.08 15.55
C TRP A 123 9.59 -6.79 16.11
N LEU A 124 9.60 -5.71 15.32
CA LEU A 124 10.06 -4.39 15.77
C LEU A 124 9.24 -3.89 16.96
N ASN A 125 7.92 -3.96 16.87
CA ASN A 125 7.03 -3.54 17.96
C ASN A 125 7.33 -4.29 19.25
N LYS A 126 7.42 -5.63 19.19
CA LYS A 126 7.71 -6.49 20.34
C LYS A 126 9.07 -6.18 20.94
N THR A 127 10.11 -6.10 20.08
CA THR A 127 11.49 -5.90 20.52
C THR A 127 11.68 -4.55 21.21
N TYR A 128 11.19 -3.45 20.63
CA TYR A 128 11.37 -2.12 21.21
C TYR A 128 10.47 -1.88 22.42
N SER A 129 9.27 -2.47 22.44
CA SER A 129 8.42 -2.45 23.65
C SER A 129 9.08 -3.15 24.84
N SER A 130 9.81 -4.26 24.62
CA SER A 130 10.55 -4.94 25.67
C SER A 130 11.75 -4.14 26.22
N LEU A 131 12.22 -3.13 25.45
CA LEU A 131 13.23 -2.15 25.90
C LEU A 131 12.60 -0.96 26.66
N GLY A 132 11.29 -0.94 26.83
CA GLY A 132 10.56 0.11 27.54
C GLY A 132 10.04 1.25 26.64
N ASP A 133 10.14 1.12 25.32
CA ASP A 133 9.59 2.08 24.39
C ASP A 133 8.06 1.95 24.27
N ASN A 134 7.35 3.08 24.28
CA ASN A 134 5.89 3.10 24.05
C ASN A 134 5.59 3.14 22.56
N VAL A 135 5.76 1.99 21.90
CA VAL A 135 5.60 1.85 20.44
C VAL A 135 4.12 2.00 20.06
N ILE A 136 3.86 2.75 18.98
CA ILE A 136 2.51 2.91 18.43
C ILE A 136 1.99 1.54 17.96
N GLY A 137 0.80 1.17 18.45
CA GLY A 137 0.21 -0.16 18.28
C GLY A 137 0.53 -1.12 19.43
N GLY A 138 1.53 -0.83 20.25
CA GLY A 138 1.99 -1.69 21.35
C GLY A 138 2.73 -2.94 20.88
N ALA A 139 3.22 -3.74 21.82
CA ALA A 139 4.01 -4.94 21.54
C ALA A 139 3.28 -5.97 20.66
N MET A 140 1.95 -6.11 20.86
CA MET A 140 1.14 -7.16 20.23
C MET A 140 0.19 -6.64 19.16
N GLY A 141 0.14 -5.32 18.89
CA GLY A 141 -0.85 -4.73 17.99
C GLY A 141 -0.87 -5.30 16.57
N MET A 142 0.29 -5.63 16.02
CA MET A 142 0.39 -6.28 14.69
C MET A 142 -0.10 -7.74 14.74
N VAL A 143 0.28 -8.49 15.76
CA VAL A 143 -0.10 -9.90 15.97
C VAL A 143 -1.61 -10.03 16.16
N GLU A 144 -2.18 -9.24 17.08
CA GLU A 144 -3.63 -9.19 17.34
C GLU A 144 -4.40 -8.69 16.12
N GLY A 145 -3.88 -7.66 15.44
CA GLY A 145 -4.48 -7.09 14.22
C GLY A 145 -4.58 -8.12 13.12
N PHE A 146 -3.50 -8.80 12.77
CA PHE A 146 -3.51 -9.85 11.74
C PHE A 146 -4.41 -11.01 12.16
N SER A 147 -4.32 -11.44 13.42
CA SER A 147 -5.17 -12.50 13.94
C SER A 147 -6.67 -12.16 13.86
N SER A 148 -7.06 -10.89 13.95
CA SER A 148 -8.46 -10.44 13.90
C SER A 148 -9.08 -10.54 12.49
N ILE A 149 -8.30 -10.56 11.43
CA ILE A 149 -8.81 -10.67 10.05
C ILE A 149 -9.20 -12.11 9.68
N LEU A 150 -8.58 -13.10 10.34
CA LEU A 150 -8.89 -14.54 10.23
C LEU A 150 -9.06 -15.12 11.64
N PRO A 151 -10.17 -14.83 12.33
CA PRO A 151 -10.30 -15.10 13.77
C PRO A 151 -10.29 -16.59 14.15
N LYS A 152 -10.59 -17.47 13.20
CA LYS A 152 -10.54 -18.94 13.38
C LYS A 152 -9.23 -19.56 12.91
N GLY A 153 -8.25 -18.74 12.48
CA GLY A 153 -7.11 -19.21 11.74
C GLY A 153 -7.43 -19.34 10.24
N GLY A 154 -6.50 -19.93 9.48
CA GLY A 154 -6.67 -20.08 8.03
C GLY A 154 -5.36 -20.40 7.33
N ASP A 155 -5.41 -20.39 6.00
CA ASP A 155 -4.27 -20.63 5.14
C ASP A 155 -3.73 -19.31 4.58
N ILE A 156 -2.43 -19.09 4.71
CA ILE A 156 -1.74 -17.95 4.11
C ILE A 156 -1.09 -18.45 2.83
N LEU A 157 -1.56 -17.98 1.69
CA LEU A 157 -1.06 -18.42 0.40
C LEU A 157 -0.04 -17.43 -0.13
N ILE A 158 1.23 -17.83 -0.14
CA ILE A 158 2.36 -17.01 -0.61
C ILE A 158 2.78 -17.52 -1.99
N SER A 159 2.83 -16.63 -2.99
CA SER A 159 3.36 -16.95 -4.31
C SER A 159 4.91 -16.93 -4.32
N GLU A 160 5.49 -17.52 -5.36
CA GLU A 160 6.94 -17.47 -5.59
C GLU A 160 7.44 -16.03 -5.70
N GLU A 161 6.69 -15.14 -6.39
CA GLU A 161 7.00 -13.70 -6.50
C GLU A 161 7.04 -13.01 -5.11
N ALA A 162 6.23 -13.46 -4.16
CA ALA A 162 6.16 -12.91 -2.80
C ALA A 162 7.02 -13.69 -1.78
N SER A 163 7.83 -14.65 -2.22
CA SER A 163 8.60 -15.56 -1.34
C SER A 163 9.57 -14.86 -0.39
N ASP A 164 10.06 -13.68 -0.76
CA ASP A 164 10.90 -12.83 0.12
C ASP A 164 10.24 -12.55 1.50
N TYR A 165 8.91 -12.59 1.57
CA TYR A 165 8.13 -12.33 2.79
C TYR A 165 7.81 -13.58 3.62
N LEU A 166 8.17 -14.78 3.13
CA LEU A 166 7.92 -16.04 3.84
C LEU A 166 8.47 -16.05 5.27
N PRO A 167 9.74 -15.69 5.53
CA PRO A 167 10.31 -15.75 6.87
C PRO A 167 9.60 -14.83 7.89
N GLU A 168 9.14 -13.66 7.47
CA GLU A 168 8.42 -12.74 8.37
C GLU A 168 7.02 -13.26 8.70
N MET A 169 6.36 -13.93 7.74
CA MET A 169 5.05 -14.51 7.96
C MET A 169 5.14 -15.77 8.84
N GLU A 170 6.18 -16.59 8.69
CA GLU A 170 6.46 -17.72 9.60
C GLU A 170 6.63 -17.22 11.04
N TRP A 171 7.47 -16.20 11.24
CA TRP A 171 7.66 -15.60 12.55
C TRP A 171 6.35 -15.05 13.13
N LEU A 172 5.54 -14.36 12.32
CA LEU A 172 4.25 -13.82 12.76
C LEU A 172 3.29 -14.92 13.22
N ILE A 173 3.22 -16.03 12.49
CA ILE A 173 2.35 -17.15 12.82
C ILE A 173 2.82 -17.85 14.09
N ASP A 174 4.12 -18.00 14.32
CA ASP A 174 4.65 -18.54 15.55
C ASP A 174 4.29 -17.67 16.76
N GLU A 175 4.31 -16.34 16.61
CA GLU A 175 3.87 -15.42 17.65
C GLU A 175 2.36 -15.53 17.92
N ILE A 176 1.53 -15.69 16.90
CA ILE A 176 0.08 -15.89 17.06
C ILE A 176 -0.18 -17.21 17.80
N LYS A 177 0.46 -18.30 17.41
CA LYS A 177 0.33 -19.62 18.05
C LYS A 177 0.80 -19.59 19.50
N SER A 178 1.84 -18.81 19.80
CA SER A 178 2.34 -18.65 21.18
C SER A 178 1.36 -17.88 22.08
N SER A 179 0.58 -16.96 21.49
CA SER A 179 -0.42 -16.17 22.21
C SER A 179 -1.79 -16.85 22.33
N ASP A 180 -2.16 -17.69 21.35
CA ASP A 180 -3.42 -18.43 21.30
C ASP A 180 -3.25 -19.75 20.55
N ILE A 181 -3.02 -20.83 21.28
CA ILE A 181 -2.78 -22.19 20.74
C ILE A 181 -3.97 -22.75 19.94
N ASN A 182 -5.18 -22.20 20.11
CA ASN A 182 -6.37 -22.67 19.40
C ASN A 182 -6.44 -22.12 17.98
N LYS A 183 -5.62 -21.13 17.64
CA LYS A 183 -5.59 -20.55 16.30
C LYS A 183 -4.64 -21.32 15.40
N ASN A 184 -5.21 -21.98 14.41
CA ASN A 184 -4.46 -22.79 13.46
C ASN A 184 -4.26 -22.03 12.15
N TYR A 185 -2.99 -21.68 11.86
CA TYR A 185 -2.57 -21.08 10.60
C TYR A 185 -1.55 -21.97 9.92
N ASP A 186 -1.69 -22.13 8.60
CA ASP A 186 -0.69 -22.75 7.74
C ASP A 186 -0.21 -21.75 6.70
N ILE A 187 1.09 -21.78 6.38
CA ILE A 187 1.67 -21.03 5.27
C ILE A 187 1.94 -22.03 4.14
N LEU A 188 1.42 -21.75 2.96
CA LEU A 188 1.43 -22.67 1.84
C LEU A 188 1.77 -21.94 0.54
N SER A 189 2.41 -22.64 -0.42
CA SER A 189 2.61 -22.11 -1.77
C SER A 189 1.27 -21.90 -2.46
N ALA A 190 1.08 -20.73 -3.06
CA ALA A 190 -0.10 -20.40 -3.83
C ALA A 190 -0.21 -21.28 -5.10
N GLU A 191 0.93 -21.60 -5.73
CA GLU A 191 1.02 -22.33 -7.00
C GLU A 191 0.59 -23.80 -6.88
N THR A 192 0.85 -24.41 -5.72
CA THR A 192 0.58 -25.84 -5.49
C THR A 192 -0.54 -26.09 -4.48
N TYR A 193 -1.27 -25.05 -4.11
CA TYR A 193 -2.32 -25.12 -3.09
C TYR A 193 -3.42 -26.11 -3.49
N LYS A 194 -3.80 -26.96 -2.53
CA LYS A 194 -4.96 -27.85 -2.63
C LYS A 194 -6.08 -27.28 -1.78
N ILE A 195 -7.25 -27.07 -2.37
CA ILE A 195 -8.41 -26.47 -1.71
C ILE A 195 -8.75 -27.16 -0.39
N ARG A 196 -8.92 -26.36 0.65
CA ARG A 196 -9.37 -26.76 1.98
C ARG A 196 -10.56 -25.89 2.39
N ASP A 197 -11.39 -26.37 3.32
CA ASP A 197 -12.49 -25.59 3.92
C ASP A 197 -11.94 -24.69 5.05
N ARG A 198 -11.02 -23.78 4.70
CA ARG A 198 -10.36 -22.84 5.61
C ARG A 198 -10.29 -21.47 5.00
N ASP A 199 -10.46 -20.44 5.82
CA ASP A 199 -10.32 -19.05 5.38
C ASP A 199 -8.91 -18.79 4.83
N ILE A 200 -8.80 -17.94 3.83
CA ILE A 200 -7.55 -17.67 3.10
C ILE A 200 -7.16 -16.21 3.24
N TYR A 201 -5.90 -15.99 3.61
CA TYR A 201 -5.19 -14.74 3.36
C TYR A 201 -4.39 -14.88 2.08
N ARG A 202 -4.79 -14.12 1.05
CA ARG A 202 -4.08 -14.05 -0.23
C ARG A 202 -2.82 -13.20 -0.05
N PHE A 203 -1.65 -13.80 -0.24
CA PHE A 203 -0.38 -13.10 -0.26
C PHE A 203 0.31 -13.32 -1.60
N TYR A 204 -0.42 -12.98 -2.66
CA TYR A 204 0.01 -12.96 -4.06
C TYR A 204 -0.67 -11.83 -4.82
N GLU A 205 -0.05 -11.36 -5.89
CA GLU A 205 -0.54 -10.26 -6.70
C GLU A 205 -1.54 -10.74 -7.77
N LEU A 206 -2.55 -9.92 -8.09
CA LEU A 206 -3.59 -10.30 -9.06
C LEU A 206 -3.09 -10.27 -10.51
N PHE A 207 -2.02 -9.53 -10.81
CA PHE A 207 -1.40 -9.60 -12.14
C PHE A 207 -0.69 -10.93 -12.39
N ASP A 208 -0.35 -11.67 -11.33
CA ASP A 208 0.40 -12.93 -11.35
C ASP A 208 -0.49 -14.19 -11.37
N LEU A 209 -1.82 -14.02 -11.45
CA LEU A 209 -2.77 -15.17 -11.37
C LEU A 209 -2.52 -16.25 -12.42
N ASN A 210 -1.94 -15.92 -13.56
CA ASN A 210 -1.58 -16.91 -14.59
C ASN A 210 -0.53 -17.92 -14.09
N ASN A 211 0.27 -17.56 -13.10
CA ASN A 211 1.27 -18.42 -12.47
C ASN A 211 0.74 -19.16 -11.24
N ILE A 212 -0.56 -18.98 -10.91
CA ILE A 212 -1.22 -19.59 -9.75
C ILE A 212 -2.36 -20.50 -10.24
N PRO A 213 -2.09 -21.73 -10.68
CA PRO A 213 -3.09 -22.62 -11.27
C PRO A 213 -4.37 -22.81 -10.44
N PRO A 214 -4.34 -22.88 -9.08
CA PRO A 214 -5.56 -23.05 -8.28
C PRO A 214 -6.35 -21.76 -8.05
N ALA A 215 -5.96 -20.61 -8.62
CA ALA A 215 -6.60 -19.31 -8.32
C ALA A 215 -8.11 -19.27 -8.61
N ASP A 216 -8.54 -19.88 -9.72
CA ASP A 216 -9.96 -19.94 -10.08
C ASP A 216 -10.74 -20.88 -9.14
N ASP A 217 -10.17 -21.98 -8.71
CA ASP A 217 -10.78 -22.89 -7.75
C ASP A 217 -10.88 -22.24 -6.36
N ILE A 218 -9.85 -21.52 -5.91
CA ILE A 218 -9.87 -20.71 -4.68
C ILE A 218 -11.01 -19.70 -4.73
N PHE A 219 -11.10 -18.96 -5.84
CA PHE A 219 -12.15 -17.97 -6.03
C PHE A 219 -13.54 -18.61 -5.99
N ASN A 220 -13.77 -19.69 -6.75
CA ASN A 220 -15.05 -20.38 -6.83
C ASN A 220 -15.47 -20.96 -5.46
N HIS A 221 -14.51 -21.48 -4.71
CA HIS A 221 -14.77 -22.00 -3.36
C HIS A 221 -15.23 -20.88 -2.41
N ALA A 222 -14.57 -19.74 -2.47
CA ALA A 222 -14.95 -18.55 -1.69
C ALA A 222 -16.27 -17.94 -2.18
N ALA A 223 -16.53 -17.91 -3.50
CA ALA A 223 -17.79 -17.41 -4.07
C ALA A 223 -19.02 -18.22 -3.65
N ASN A 224 -18.83 -19.50 -3.34
CA ASN A 224 -19.86 -20.40 -2.80
C ASN A 224 -20.01 -20.28 -1.26
N ASN A 225 -19.43 -19.26 -0.64
CA ASN A 225 -19.45 -19.00 0.82
C ASN A 225 -18.88 -20.16 1.68
N LYS A 226 -17.99 -20.97 1.14
CA LYS A 226 -17.34 -22.05 1.89
C LYS A 226 -16.20 -21.55 2.75
N ILE A 227 -15.52 -20.49 2.27
CA ILE A 227 -14.39 -19.86 2.93
C ILE A 227 -14.44 -18.33 2.76
N ASN A 228 -13.75 -17.61 3.63
CA ASN A 228 -13.46 -16.18 3.43
C ASN A 228 -12.13 -16.02 2.71
N LEU A 229 -12.11 -15.21 1.64
CA LEU A 229 -10.91 -14.83 0.90
C LEU A 229 -10.60 -13.35 1.14
N THR A 230 -9.45 -13.05 1.72
CA THR A 230 -8.93 -11.70 1.91
C THR A 230 -7.46 -11.62 1.46
N ALA A 231 -7.00 -10.66 0.67
CA ALA A 231 -7.80 -9.64 0.00
C ALA A 231 -8.65 -10.27 -1.14
N PRO A 232 -9.83 -9.73 -1.47
CA PRO A 232 -10.65 -10.26 -2.54
C PRO A 232 -10.00 -10.05 -3.92
N HIS A 233 -10.37 -10.85 -4.93
CA HIS A 233 -9.89 -10.71 -6.31
C HIS A 233 -10.52 -9.48 -7.00
N LYS A 234 -10.20 -8.28 -6.52
CA LYS A 234 -10.72 -6.99 -7.03
C LYS A 234 -9.59 -6.10 -7.52
N ALA A 235 -9.02 -6.44 -8.67
CA ALA A 235 -7.88 -5.72 -9.23
C ALA A 235 -8.12 -4.20 -9.36
N TYR A 236 -9.37 -3.78 -9.59
CA TYR A 236 -9.72 -2.37 -9.63
C TYR A 236 -9.54 -1.63 -8.28
N LEU A 237 -9.51 -2.32 -7.12
CA LEU A 237 -9.22 -1.68 -5.83
C LEU A 237 -7.71 -1.49 -5.59
N GLU A 238 -6.86 -2.17 -6.35
CA GLU A 238 -5.40 -2.11 -6.25
C GLU A 238 -4.79 -1.05 -7.19
N GLU A 239 -5.65 -0.26 -7.86
CA GLU A 239 -5.24 0.77 -8.82
C GLU A 239 -4.89 2.10 -8.13
N LYS A 240 -3.70 2.63 -8.41
CA LYS A 240 -3.25 3.96 -7.95
C LYS A 240 -4.07 5.10 -8.58
N MET A 241 -4.78 4.81 -9.68
CA MET A 241 -5.70 5.73 -10.37
C MET A 241 -6.78 6.26 -9.43
N TRP A 242 -7.17 5.56 -8.38
CA TRP A 242 -8.12 6.04 -7.40
C TRP A 242 -7.69 7.36 -6.74
N SER A 243 -6.38 7.63 -6.62
CA SER A 243 -5.89 8.93 -6.14
C SER A 243 -6.21 10.08 -7.10
N ALA A 244 -6.23 9.82 -8.42
CA ALA A 244 -6.66 10.80 -9.41
C ALA A 244 -8.19 10.98 -9.42
N LEU A 245 -8.93 9.88 -9.32
CA LEU A 245 -10.40 9.90 -9.23
C LEU A 245 -10.89 10.63 -7.98
N LEU A 246 -10.14 10.59 -6.87
CA LEU A 246 -10.43 11.35 -5.64
C LEU A 246 -10.40 12.86 -5.87
N HIS A 247 -9.54 13.34 -6.76
CA HIS A 247 -9.41 14.77 -7.11
C HIS A 247 -10.34 15.19 -8.28
N SER A 248 -11.02 14.23 -8.92
CA SER A 248 -11.92 14.53 -10.05
C SER A 248 -13.11 15.37 -9.63
N ARG A 249 -13.24 16.57 -10.23
CA ARG A 249 -14.40 17.45 -10.00
C ARG A 249 -15.70 16.79 -10.47
N ALA A 250 -15.66 16.02 -11.54
CA ALA A 250 -16.82 15.29 -12.06
C ALA A 250 -17.39 14.27 -11.06
N LEU A 251 -16.56 13.74 -10.17
CA LEU A 251 -16.93 12.73 -9.18
C LEU A 251 -17.19 13.30 -7.78
N ARG A 252 -17.04 14.64 -7.59
CA ARG A 252 -17.20 15.25 -6.25
C ARG A 252 -18.53 14.87 -5.59
N ARG A 253 -19.64 14.91 -6.34
CA ARG A 253 -20.96 14.54 -5.82
C ARG A 253 -21.05 13.07 -5.43
N ASN A 254 -20.46 12.17 -6.22
CA ASN A 254 -20.42 10.74 -5.91
C ASN A 254 -19.66 10.50 -4.59
N TRP A 255 -18.50 11.13 -4.44
CA TRP A 255 -17.72 11.03 -3.21
C TRP A 255 -18.48 11.55 -1.98
N ILE A 256 -19.07 12.75 -2.05
CA ILE A 256 -19.80 13.34 -0.92
C ILE A 256 -21.02 12.48 -0.52
N ASN A 257 -21.70 11.86 -1.46
CA ASN A 257 -22.85 10.98 -1.19
C ASN A 257 -22.43 9.67 -0.49
N LEU A 258 -21.20 9.20 -0.67
CA LEU A 258 -20.71 7.93 -0.13
C LEU A 258 -19.85 8.10 1.14
N MET A 259 -19.20 9.25 1.26
CA MET A 259 -18.47 9.65 2.46
C MET A 259 -18.82 11.11 2.79
N ARG A 260 -18.68 11.51 4.04
CA ARG A 260 -18.95 12.90 4.43
C ARG A 260 -17.98 13.86 3.72
N GLN A 261 -18.42 15.09 3.41
CA GLN A 261 -17.57 16.10 2.78
C GLN A 261 -16.26 16.32 3.54
N SER A 262 -16.30 16.36 4.87
CA SER A 262 -15.09 16.50 5.70
C SER A 262 -14.07 15.37 5.51
N TYR A 263 -14.54 14.13 5.23
CA TYR A 263 -13.67 13.00 4.94
C TYR A 263 -13.01 13.14 3.56
N LEU A 264 -13.79 13.56 2.56
CA LEU A 264 -13.29 13.84 1.21
C LEU A 264 -12.19 14.91 1.26
N GLU A 265 -12.45 16.04 1.91
CA GLU A 265 -11.50 17.15 2.02
C GLU A 265 -10.21 16.75 2.77
N ARG A 266 -10.38 15.94 3.83
CA ARG A 266 -9.24 15.41 4.58
C ARG A 266 -8.39 14.46 3.72
N LEU A 267 -8.99 13.53 3.01
CA LEU A 267 -8.30 12.62 2.11
C LEU A 267 -7.63 13.38 0.96
N GLN A 268 -8.31 14.36 0.36
CA GLN A 268 -7.72 15.20 -0.68
C GLN A 268 -6.51 16.01 -0.19
N SER A 269 -6.45 16.36 1.10
CA SER A 269 -5.26 17.02 1.68
C SER A 269 -4.10 16.05 1.88
N TYR A 270 -4.37 14.76 2.11
CA TYR A 270 -3.34 13.75 2.31
C TYR A 270 -2.81 13.17 1.00
N PHE A 271 -3.68 12.96 -0.01
CA PHE A 271 -3.24 12.47 -1.32
C PHE A 271 -2.70 13.63 -2.17
N PRO A 272 -1.46 13.56 -2.68
CA PRO A 272 -0.97 14.53 -3.64
C PRO A 272 -1.88 14.60 -4.85
N TYR A 273 -2.07 15.80 -5.42
CA TYR A 273 -2.88 15.93 -6.64
C TYR A 273 -2.34 15.00 -7.72
N THR A 274 -3.24 14.22 -8.30
CA THR A 274 -2.92 13.16 -9.25
C THR A 274 -3.81 13.29 -10.48
N TRP A 275 -3.26 13.03 -11.65
CA TRP A 275 -3.94 13.01 -12.95
C TRP A 275 -3.87 11.61 -13.55
N ILE A 276 -4.86 11.27 -14.37
CA ILE A 276 -4.83 10.11 -15.26
C ILE A 276 -4.24 10.57 -16.57
N MET A 277 -3.23 9.87 -17.09
CA MET A 277 -2.54 10.20 -18.35
C MET A 277 -3.37 9.80 -19.58
N ASP A 278 -4.67 10.15 -19.58
CA ASP A 278 -5.59 9.83 -20.68
C ASP A 278 -5.25 10.68 -21.93
N PRO A 279 -4.86 10.04 -23.05
CA PRO A 279 -4.50 10.75 -24.28
C PRO A 279 -5.67 11.38 -25.04
N SER A 280 -6.90 11.19 -24.57
CA SER A 280 -8.08 11.76 -25.22
C SER A 280 -7.94 13.28 -25.36
N PRO A 281 -8.27 13.87 -26.54
CA PRO A 281 -8.16 15.29 -26.75
C PRO A 281 -9.08 16.07 -25.80
N VAL A 282 -8.56 17.13 -25.21
CA VAL A 282 -9.38 18.12 -24.50
C VAL A 282 -9.62 19.32 -25.42
N PRO A 283 -10.72 20.08 -25.27
CA PRO A 283 -10.97 21.27 -26.05
C PRO A 283 -9.81 22.27 -25.95
N HIS A 284 -9.51 22.99 -27.04
CA HIS A 284 -8.39 23.94 -27.09
C HIS A 284 -8.38 25.00 -26.00
N TYR A 285 -9.53 25.35 -25.45
CA TYR A 285 -9.70 26.32 -24.35
C TYR A 285 -9.64 25.67 -22.96
N ALA A 286 -9.55 24.33 -22.87
CA ALA A 286 -9.47 23.63 -21.59
C ALA A 286 -8.00 23.40 -21.21
N GLU A 287 -7.74 23.43 -19.92
CA GLU A 287 -6.45 23.12 -19.35
C GLU A 287 -6.50 21.89 -18.44
N LEU A 288 -5.44 21.12 -18.42
CA LEU A 288 -5.23 20.10 -17.40
C LEU A 288 -4.98 20.79 -16.05
N PRO A 289 -5.79 20.56 -15.02
CA PRO A 289 -5.82 21.38 -13.82
C PRO A 289 -4.45 21.56 -13.16
N GLY A 290 -3.98 22.81 -13.08
CA GLY A 290 -2.74 23.16 -12.39
C GLY A 290 -1.44 22.80 -13.11
N LEU A 291 -1.51 22.39 -14.39
CA LEU A 291 -0.35 22.12 -15.23
C LEU A 291 -0.12 23.23 -16.29
N GLY A 292 -1.16 24.01 -16.65
CA GLY A 292 -1.06 25.05 -17.68
C GLY A 292 -0.86 24.50 -19.08
N ILE A 293 -1.31 23.26 -19.35
CA ILE A 293 -1.24 22.56 -20.64
C ILE A 293 -2.60 21.97 -20.99
N ASN A 294 -2.83 21.73 -22.26
CA ASN A 294 -4.04 21.08 -22.77
C ASN A 294 -3.77 19.78 -23.54
N ASN A 295 -2.52 19.38 -23.60
CA ASN A 295 -2.08 18.14 -24.23
C ASN A 295 -0.91 17.55 -23.44
N TRP A 296 -0.94 16.25 -23.18
CA TRP A 296 0.10 15.56 -22.41
C TRP A 296 1.50 15.62 -23.04
N ASN A 297 1.60 15.70 -24.37
CA ASN A 297 2.90 15.84 -25.04
C ASN A 297 3.67 17.11 -24.61
N GLN A 298 2.95 18.17 -24.20
CA GLN A 298 3.56 19.42 -23.71
C GLN A 298 4.35 19.23 -22.39
N LEU A 299 4.11 18.13 -21.65
CA LEU A 299 4.95 17.78 -20.48
C LEU A 299 6.41 17.55 -20.88
N SER A 300 6.66 17.15 -22.11
CA SER A 300 8.02 16.92 -22.64
C SER A 300 8.88 18.18 -22.61
N ASP A 301 8.25 19.35 -22.72
CA ASP A 301 8.90 20.66 -22.75
C ASP A 301 9.09 21.28 -21.36
N PHE A 302 8.59 20.62 -20.32
CA PHE A 302 8.71 21.13 -18.96
C PHE A 302 10.17 21.25 -18.52
N THR A 303 10.51 22.41 -17.93
CA THR A 303 11.79 22.63 -17.28
C THR A 303 11.96 21.72 -16.07
N LYS A 304 13.18 21.55 -15.59
CA LYS A 304 13.47 20.72 -14.40
C LYS A 304 12.62 21.12 -13.19
N THR A 305 12.36 22.41 -12.98
CA THR A 305 11.53 22.92 -11.87
C THR A 305 10.06 22.57 -12.06
N GLN A 306 9.54 22.63 -13.28
CA GLN A 306 8.16 22.24 -13.59
C GLN A 306 7.94 20.73 -13.46
N ARG A 307 9.00 19.91 -13.57
CA ARG A 307 8.98 18.46 -13.45
C ARG A 307 9.01 17.94 -12.00
N GLU A 308 8.56 18.74 -11.02
CA GLU A 308 8.27 18.25 -9.67
C GLU A 308 7.01 17.35 -9.66
N LEU A 309 7.10 16.29 -10.48
CA LEU A 309 6.05 15.35 -10.82
C LEU A 309 6.60 13.92 -10.78
N VAL A 310 5.72 12.97 -10.58
CA VAL A 310 6.05 11.53 -10.59
C VAL A 310 5.12 10.82 -11.54
N LEU A 311 5.67 10.11 -12.51
CA LEU A 311 4.95 9.17 -13.36
C LEU A 311 4.98 7.78 -12.74
N LYS A 312 3.85 7.08 -12.76
CA LYS A 312 3.70 5.70 -12.25
C LYS A 312 2.68 4.94 -13.09
N ILE A 313 2.90 3.65 -13.29
CA ILE A 313 1.83 2.73 -13.71
C ILE A 313 0.77 2.67 -12.61
N SER A 314 -0.51 2.68 -13.01
CA SER A 314 -1.63 2.71 -12.06
C SER A 314 -1.72 1.43 -11.23
N GLY A 315 -1.68 0.26 -11.85
CA GLY A 315 -1.76 -1.03 -11.17
C GLY A 315 -1.71 -2.20 -12.15
N PHE A 316 -2.03 -3.40 -11.68
CA PHE A 316 -2.15 -4.64 -12.45
C PHE A 316 -0.97 -4.90 -13.41
N SER A 317 0.24 -4.77 -12.90
CA SER A 317 1.50 -4.97 -13.64
C SER A 317 2.63 -5.27 -12.67
N GLU A 318 3.53 -6.18 -13.06
CA GLU A 318 4.78 -6.43 -12.32
C GLU A 318 5.63 -5.15 -12.15
N LEU A 319 5.55 -4.23 -13.11
CA LEU A 319 6.24 -2.94 -13.04
C LEU A 319 5.58 -1.94 -12.08
N ALA A 320 4.31 -2.15 -11.70
CA ALA A 320 3.61 -1.31 -10.74
C ALA A 320 4.08 -1.56 -9.30
N TRP A 321 4.79 -2.67 -9.06
CA TRP A 321 5.27 -3.12 -7.77
C TRP A 321 6.73 -2.75 -7.52
N GLY A 322 7.14 -2.59 -6.26
CA GLY A 322 8.55 -2.36 -5.88
C GLY A 322 9.15 -1.06 -6.43
N SER A 323 8.36 -0.05 -6.75
CA SER A 323 8.80 1.23 -7.35
C SER A 323 9.45 1.10 -8.74
N ARG A 324 9.30 -0.02 -9.45
CA ARG A 324 9.94 -0.29 -10.75
C ARG A 324 9.51 0.71 -11.83
N SER A 325 8.24 1.14 -11.84
CA SER A 325 7.70 2.13 -12.81
C SER A 325 7.85 3.59 -12.36
N VAL A 326 8.33 3.86 -11.15
CA VAL A 326 8.37 5.23 -10.60
C VAL A 326 9.41 6.07 -11.32
N LYS A 327 8.96 7.15 -11.97
CA LYS A 327 9.80 8.12 -12.68
C LYS A 327 9.64 9.49 -12.03
N ILE A 328 10.68 9.96 -11.32
CA ILE A 328 10.69 11.29 -10.71
C ILE A 328 11.18 12.29 -11.75
N GLY A 329 10.29 13.19 -12.22
CA GLY A 329 10.54 14.03 -13.39
C GLY A 329 11.76 14.94 -13.28
N HIS A 330 11.98 15.57 -12.12
CA HIS A 330 13.13 16.46 -11.94
C HIS A 330 14.48 15.72 -11.75
N ASP A 331 14.48 14.39 -11.64
CA ASP A 331 15.70 13.57 -11.57
C ASP A 331 16.13 13.06 -12.92
N LEU A 332 15.21 13.03 -13.88
CA LEU A 332 15.49 12.58 -15.23
C LEU A 332 16.12 13.70 -16.08
N SER A 333 16.95 13.31 -17.04
CA SER A 333 17.31 14.21 -18.14
C SER A 333 16.06 14.57 -18.96
N SER A 334 16.13 15.65 -19.75
CA SER A 334 14.98 16.06 -20.59
C SER A 334 14.57 14.95 -21.58
N ASN A 335 15.55 14.26 -22.16
CA ASN A 335 15.28 13.16 -23.12
C ASN A 335 14.63 11.95 -22.44
N HIS A 336 15.09 11.54 -21.25
CA HIS A 336 14.49 10.44 -20.51
C HIS A 336 13.09 10.79 -20.00
N TRP A 337 12.87 12.05 -19.59
CA TRP A 337 11.55 12.52 -19.22
C TRP A 337 10.58 12.47 -20.39
N LYS A 338 11.00 13.02 -21.56
CA LYS A 338 10.21 12.97 -22.79
C LYS A 338 9.83 11.54 -23.16
N GLY A 339 10.80 10.62 -23.21
CA GLY A 339 10.51 9.21 -23.49
C GLY A 339 9.56 8.56 -22.47
N SER A 340 9.65 8.94 -21.18
CA SER A 340 8.73 8.44 -20.16
C SER A 340 7.29 8.96 -20.34
N VAL A 341 7.13 10.21 -20.78
CA VAL A 341 5.82 10.80 -21.11
C VAL A 341 5.23 10.11 -22.33
N GLU A 342 6.02 9.93 -23.40
CA GLU A 342 5.60 9.24 -24.63
C GLU A 342 5.15 7.79 -24.32
N THR A 343 5.90 7.06 -23.50
CA THR A 343 5.53 5.73 -23.05
C THR A 343 4.20 5.74 -22.30
N ALA A 344 4.03 6.64 -21.33
CA ALA A 344 2.81 6.72 -20.54
C ALA A 344 1.55 7.02 -21.37
N ILE A 345 1.70 7.81 -22.45
CA ILE A 345 0.63 8.12 -23.39
C ILE A 345 0.32 6.92 -24.29
N SER A 346 1.34 6.25 -24.80
CA SER A 346 1.17 5.12 -25.73
C SER A 346 0.61 3.89 -25.04
N ASP A 347 0.96 3.64 -23.79
CA ASP A 347 0.53 2.47 -23.03
C ASP A 347 -0.91 2.58 -22.55
N PHE A 348 -1.47 3.80 -22.50
CA PHE A 348 -2.74 4.10 -21.82
C PHE A 348 -3.90 3.14 -22.14
N PRO A 349 -4.12 2.71 -23.40
CA PRO A 349 -5.22 1.82 -23.73
C PRO A 349 -5.20 0.48 -22.97
N ASN A 350 -3.99 -0.03 -22.68
CA ASN A 350 -3.78 -1.33 -22.06
C ASN A 350 -3.20 -1.25 -20.65
N GLN A 351 -2.40 -0.22 -20.40
CA GLN A 351 -1.69 -0.02 -19.14
C GLN A 351 -1.77 1.45 -18.72
N PRO A 352 -2.82 1.88 -18.00
CA PRO A 352 -2.95 3.26 -17.60
C PRO A 352 -1.82 3.74 -16.69
N TRP A 353 -1.35 4.95 -16.96
CA TRP A 353 -0.39 5.66 -16.11
C TRP A 353 -1.07 6.82 -15.39
N ILE A 354 -0.51 7.17 -14.25
CA ILE A 354 -0.86 8.37 -13.49
C ILE A 354 0.33 9.31 -13.40
N LEU A 355 0.03 10.61 -13.39
CA LEU A 355 0.96 11.67 -13.06
C LEU A 355 0.58 12.21 -11.68
N GLN A 356 1.52 12.29 -10.75
CA GLN A 356 1.27 12.73 -9.38
C GLN A 356 2.22 13.87 -9.02
N LYS A 357 1.75 14.90 -8.29
CA LYS A 357 2.62 15.93 -7.72
C LYS A 357 3.64 15.29 -6.79
N TYR A 358 4.91 15.62 -7.01
CA TYR A 358 5.98 15.15 -6.13
C TYR A 358 5.84 15.78 -4.73
N LYS A 359 6.02 14.97 -3.71
CA LYS A 359 6.07 15.41 -2.31
C LYS A 359 7.43 15.07 -1.71
N LYS A 360 8.18 16.11 -1.40
CA LYS A 360 9.50 15.95 -0.80
C LYS A 360 9.35 15.57 0.68
N GLY A 361 9.95 14.46 1.06
CA GLY A 361 10.06 14.09 2.48
C GLY A 361 10.96 15.06 3.24
N ARG A 362 10.60 15.41 4.48
CA ARG A 362 11.49 16.17 5.36
C ARG A 362 12.73 15.36 5.68
N ALA A 363 13.85 16.07 5.83
CA ALA A 363 15.10 15.45 6.26
C ALA A 363 15.34 15.72 7.74
N PHE A 364 15.75 14.69 8.47
CA PHE A 364 16.09 14.79 9.90
C PHE A 364 17.26 13.85 10.21
N VAL A 365 17.89 14.05 11.37
CA VAL A 365 19.01 13.20 11.80
C VAL A 365 18.45 11.98 12.54
N HIS A 366 18.91 10.80 12.19
CA HIS A 366 18.57 9.57 12.88
C HIS A 366 19.79 8.67 13.01
N PRO A 367 20.01 8.01 14.16
CA PRO A 367 21.11 7.09 14.34
C PRO A 367 20.80 5.70 13.76
N TYR A 368 21.84 4.98 13.36
CA TYR A 368 21.78 3.55 13.03
C TYR A 368 23.02 2.84 13.58
N TRP A 369 22.93 1.54 13.69
CA TRP A 369 24.08 0.73 14.07
C TRP A 369 24.91 0.36 12.83
N SER A 370 26.19 0.72 12.85
CA SER A 370 27.15 0.29 11.84
C SER A 370 27.87 -0.96 12.35
N GLU A 371 27.68 -2.08 11.67
CA GLU A 371 28.40 -3.32 11.99
C GLU A 371 29.87 -3.20 11.65
N GLU A 372 30.22 -2.50 10.56
CA GLU A 372 31.58 -2.27 10.11
C GLU A 372 32.39 -1.46 11.13
N GLU A 373 31.81 -0.38 11.68
CA GLU A 373 32.49 0.48 12.65
C GLU A 373 32.22 0.08 14.11
N ASN A 374 31.37 -0.93 14.33
CA ASN A 374 30.94 -1.41 15.65
C ASN A 374 30.48 -0.26 16.60
N LYS A 375 29.76 0.72 16.04
CA LYS A 375 29.25 1.88 16.79
C LYS A 375 27.96 2.45 16.18
N THR A 376 27.30 3.29 16.96
CA THR A 376 26.14 4.06 16.48
C THR A 376 26.61 5.27 15.68
N ILE A 377 26.07 5.41 14.46
CA ILE A 377 26.35 6.53 13.55
C ILE A 377 25.06 7.28 13.29
N SER A 378 25.12 8.62 13.35
CA SER A 378 23.99 9.49 13.01
C SER A 378 24.13 10.01 11.58
N ILE A 379 23.08 9.85 10.78
CA ILE A 379 23.00 10.36 9.42
C ILE A 379 21.75 11.18 9.19
N LYS A 380 21.78 12.03 8.18
CA LYS A 380 20.61 12.75 7.71
C LYS A 380 19.77 11.83 6.82
N VAL A 381 18.49 11.63 7.18
CA VAL A 381 17.58 10.67 6.54
C VAL A 381 16.27 11.33 6.11
N ARG A 382 15.53 10.63 5.24
CA ARG A 382 14.10 10.83 4.98
C ARG A 382 13.35 9.55 5.30
N ALA A 383 12.08 9.69 5.70
CA ALA A 383 11.25 8.58 6.14
C ALA A 383 10.05 8.36 5.23
N ARG A 384 9.78 7.07 4.93
CA ARG A 384 8.48 6.55 4.56
C ARG A 384 7.91 5.83 5.77
N LEU A 385 6.65 6.12 6.09
CA LEU A 385 5.91 5.44 7.14
C LEU A 385 4.87 4.53 6.51
N CYS A 386 4.79 3.31 6.98
CA CYS A 386 3.82 2.31 6.57
C CYS A 386 2.99 1.91 7.81
N PRO A 387 1.91 2.63 8.15
CA PRO A 387 0.97 2.18 9.17
C PRO A 387 0.13 1.02 8.64
N TYR A 388 -0.09 0.00 9.48
CA TYR A 388 -0.90 -1.16 9.16
C TYR A 388 -2.23 -1.08 9.89
N TYR A 389 -3.31 -1.01 9.12
CA TYR A 389 -4.67 -1.02 9.64
C TYR A 389 -5.32 -2.36 9.34
N PHE A 390 -5.87 -2.97 10.37
CA PHE A 390 -6.58 -4.23 10.28
C PHE A 390 -8.09 -4.00 10.45
N VAL A 391 -8.86 -4.54 9.49
CA VAL A 391 -10.33 -4.44 9.47
C VAL A 391 -10.90 -5.74 9.98
N SER A 392 -11.39 -5.75 11.23
CA SER A 392 -11.97 -6.94 11.83
C SER A 392 -13.33 -7.30 11.23
N SER A 393 -13.70 -8.57 11.34
CA SER A 393 -14.94 -9.11 10.78
C SER A 393 -16.10 -9.14 11.79
N SER A 394 -16.11 -8.26 12.80
CA SER A 394 -17.22 -8.23 13.75
C SER A 394 -18.51 -7.78 13.09
N ASN A 395 -19.49 -8.67 13.02
CA ASN A 395 -20.87 -8.49 12.56
C ASN A 395 -21.12 -7.41 11.48
N GLU A 396 -21.78 -7.77 10.41
CA GLU A 396 -22.01 -7.11 9.11
C GLU A 396 -22.26 -5.58 9.06
N SER A 397 -22.40 -4.90 10.18
CA SER A 397 -22.76 -3.47 10.21
C SER A 397 -21.67 -2.50 10.68
N ILE A 398 -20.69 -2.91 11.47
CA ILE A 398 -19.61 -2.02 11.96
C ILE A 398 -18.27 -2.78 11.88
N SER A 399 -17.48 -2.49 10.85
CA SER A 399 -16.09 -2.96 10.83
C SER A 399 -15.27 -2.04 11.74
N ASP A 400 -14.58 -2.63 12.71
CA ASP A 400 -13.60 -1.92 13.52
C ASP A 400 -12.27 -1.88 12.76
N VAL A 401 -11.60 -0.72 12.78
CA VAL A 401 -10.30 -0.52 12.14
C VAL A 401 -9.27 -0.26 13.22
N LYS A 402 -8.36 -1.21 13.40
CA LYS A 402 -7.30 -1.11 14.41
C LYS A 402 -5.95 -0.82 13.76
N LEU A 403 -5.25 0.20 14.25
CA LEU A 403 -3.84 0.44 13.91
C LEU A 403 -2.98 -0.54 14.69
N GLY A 404 -2.34 -1.47 13.98
CA GLY A 404 -1.48 -2.50 14.60
C GLY A 404 -0.05 -2.03 14.85
N GLY A 405 0.48 -1.14 14.01
CA GLY A 405 1.85 -0.64 14.12
C GLY A 405 2.21 0.24 12.94
N ILE A 406 3.40 0.83 13.00
CA ILE A 406 3.94 1.68 11.94
C ILE A 406 5.38 1.27 11.65
N LEU A 407 5.65 0.77 10.45
CA LEU A 407 7.01 0.58 9.96
C LEU A 407 7.55 1.89 9.42
N ALA A 408 8.63 2.40 9.97
CA ALA A 408 9.41 3.47 9.38
C ALA A 408 10.58 2.91 8.58
N THR A 409 10.62 3.22 7.29
CA THR A 409 11.76 2.98 6.40
C THR A 409 12.49 4.29 6.21
N LEU A 410 13.75 4.36 6.65
CA LEU A 410 14.57 5.55 6.57
C LEU A 410 15.70 5.32 5.58
N VAL A 411 15.91 6.26 4.68
CA VAL A 411 17.02 6.22 3.71
C VAL A 411 17.84 7.51 3.82
N PRO A 412 19.13 7.49 3.41
CA PRO A 412 19.94 8.71 3.32
C PRO A 412 19.21 9.84 2.60
N ALA A 413 19.33 11.07 3.10
CA ALA A 413 18.53 12.22 2.65
C ALA A 413 18.78 12.65 1.20
N ASP A 414 19.84 12.20 0.56
CA ASP A 414 20.13 12.35 -0.86
C ASP A 414 19.30 11.40 -1.74
N LYS A 415 18.85 10.28 -1.20
CA LYS A 415 17.94 9.35 -1.89
C LYS A 415 16.53 9.94 -1.95
N LYS A 416 15.89 9.86 -3.10
CA LYS A 416 14.55 10.42 -3.33
C LYS A 416 13.47 9.35 -3.35
N ILE A 417 13.81 8.14 -3.78
CA ILE A 417 12.94 6.95 -3.65
C ILE A 417 13.22 6.34 -2.29
N ILE A 418 12.19 6.30 -1.44
CA ILE A 418 12.29 5.71 -0.11
C ILE A 418 11.73 4.28 -0.20
N HIS A 419 12.62 3.34 -0.37
CA HIS A 419 12.31 1.92 -0.54
C HIS A 419 13.14 1.08 0.44
N GLY A 420 12.68 -0.13 0.78
CA GLY A 420 13.43 -1.10 1.59
C GLY A 420 14.63 -1.66 0.83
N MET A 421 15.71 -0.90 0.77
CA MET A 421 17.00 -1.29 0.18
C MET A 421 18.01 -1.66 1.27
N SER A 422 19.15 -2.22 0.88
CA SER A 422 20.21 -2.65 1.80
C SER A 422 20.74 -1.54 2.74
N GLU A 423 20.63 -0.28 2.35
CA GLU A 423 21.01 0.88 3.18
C GLU A 423 19.86 1.43 4.02
N ALA A 424 18.65 0.89 3.89
CA ALA A 424 17.50 1.37 4.63
C ALA A 424 17.62 1.02 6.12
N ILE A 425 17.24 1.96 6.98
CA ILE A 425 17.08 1.73 8.41
C ILE A 425 15.60 1.43 8.66
N MET A 426 15.32 0.32 9.34
CA MET A 426 13.97 -0.07 9.71
C MET A 426 13.75 0.16 11.20
N ALA A 427 12.66 0.82 11.56
CA ALA A 427 12.34 1.17 12.93
C ALA A 427 10.84 1.21 13.18
N PRO A 428 10.38 0.93 14.41
CA PRO A 428 9.02 1.23 14.81
C PRO A 428 8.87 2.73 15.09
N CYS A 429 7.65 3.20 15.30
CA CYS A 429 7.35 4.58 15.66
C CYS A 429 6.84 4.71 17.09
N ILE A 430 7.18 5.83 17.74
CA ILE A 430 6.63 6.26 19.04
C ILE A 430 6.04 7.66 18.92
N GLU A 431 5.11 7.98 19.81
CA GLU A 431 4.63 9.35 19.97
C GLU A 431 5.58 10.16 20.84
N LYS A 432 5.80 11.42 20.49
CA LYS A 432 6.55 12.38 21.31
C LYS A 432 5.83 12.57 22.65
N LYS A 433 6.56 12.35 23.76
CA LYS A 433 6.08 12.61 25.13
C LYS A 433 5.64 14.07 25.34
#